data_a56cfdc5396f449f13eb6c32c18c0bd7
#
_entry.id   a56cfdc5396f449f13eb6c32c18c0bd7
#
_cell.length_a   1.000
_cell.length_b   1.000
_cell.length_c   1.000
_cell.angle_alpha   90.00
_cell.angle_beta   90.00
_cell.angle_gamma   90.00
#
_symmetry.space_group_name_H-M   'P 1'
#
loop_
_entity.id
_entity.type
_entity.pdbx_description
1 polymer ?
#
loop_
_entity_poly.entity_id
_entity_poly.type
_entity_poly.pdbx_seq_one_letter_code
_entity_poly.pdbx_strand_id
1 'polypeptide(L)'
;MHRIEKIGRLRTALSRFKHNNDGATAIEFGILAIPFILIVFAVLETSLSFTAQQVMANSVDQAARKVRTGQIDPKTTNKDQFRAMICHDLELLVSSGCPELEFDLKSYKKFSDVPTTIPMETPKKLDTSGFTYEPGGAGTINHLRVFYRWPVITDIMKSHLSGLEDGKTLLYSSSTWQNEPF
;
A
#
# COMPACT_ATOMS: atom_id res chain seq x y z
N MET A 1 64.02 26.73 8.32
CA MET A 1 64.08 25.91 7.12
C MET A 1 62.92 24.89 6.96
N HIS A 2 62.30 24.37 8.01
CA HIS A 2 61.21 23.37 7.94
C HIS A 2 59.83 23.85 7.37
N ARG A 3 59.57 25.14 7.32
CA ARG A 3 58.26 25.71 6.90
C ARG A 3 58.12 25.79 5.37
N ILE A 4 59.21 25.97 4.66
CA ILE A 4 59.25 26.11 3.19
C ILE A 4 59.07 24.75 2.50
N GLU A 5 59.63 23.67 3.10
CA GLU A 5 59.51 22.30 2.59
C GLU A 5 58.09 21.77 2.64
N LYS A 6 57.30 22.10 3.69
CA LYS A 6 55.89 21.71 3.81
C LYS A 6 55.01 22.38 2.75
N ILE A 7 55.26 23.63 2.40
CA ILE A 7 54.51 24.37 1.40
C ILE A 7 54.76 23.79 0.00
N GLY A 8 56.01 23.36 -0.29
CA GLY A 8 56.37 22.70 -1.54
C GLY A 8 55.62 21.37 -1.73
N ARG A 9 55.57 20.56 -0.67
CA ARG A 9 54.88 19.23 -0.69
C ARG A 9 53.35 19.40 -0.86
N LEU A 10 52.74 20.39 -0.24
CA LEU A 10 51.32 20.70 -0.40
C LEU A 10 51.00 21.13 -1.85
N ARG A 11 51.82 22.00 -2.44
CA ARG A 11 51.65 22.46 -3.83
C ARG A 11 51.82 21.30 -4.82
N THR A 12 52.73 20.37 -4.60
CA THR A 12 52.95 19.22 -5.46
C THR A 12 51.77 18.21 -5.32
N ALA A 13 51.25 18.03 -4.10
CA ALA A 13 50.10 17.16 -3.86
C ALA A 13 48.83 17.75 -4.51
N LEU A 14 48.60 19.07 -4.38
CA LEU A 14 47.48 19.76 -5.03
C LEU A 14 47.58 19.76 -6.57
N SER A 15 48.82 19.91 -7.11
CA SER A 15 49.05 19.82 -8.55
C SER A 15 48.83 18.41 -9.09
N ARG A 16 49.23 17.38 -8.37
CA ARG A 16 48.94 15.96 -8.71
C ARG A 16 47.47 15.67 -8.63
N PHE A 17 46.75 16.17 -7.60
CA PHE A 17 45.30 15.98 -7.46
C PHE A 17 44.53 16.66 -8.61
N LYS A 18 44.97 17.85 -9.03
CA LYS A 18 44.35 18.59 -10.16
C LYS A 18 44.59 17.95 -11.52
N HIS A 19 45.66 17.14 -11.68
CA HIS A 19 46.03 16.52 -12.95
C HIS A 19 45.68 15.03 -13.00
N ASN A 20 45.16 14.46 -11.89
CA ASN A 20 44.78 13.06 -11.81
C ASN A 20 43.32 12.91 -12.18
N ASN A 21 43.06 12.26 -13.32
CA ASN A 21 41.70 12.01 -13.85
C ASN A 21 41.11 10.68 -13.34
N ASP A 22 41.80 9.93 -12.48
CA ASP A 22 41.36 8.62 -11.98
C ASP A 22 40.03 8.70 -11.19
N GLY A 23 39.74 9.89 -10.62
CA GLY A 23 38.46 10.13 -9.93
C GLY A 23 37.29 10.55 -10.85
N ALA A 24 37.54 10.96 -12.07
CA ALA A 24 36.52 11.48 -12.98
C ALA A 24 35.48 10.40 -13.32
N THR A 25 35.92 9.19 -13.61
CA THR A 25 35.05 8.05 -13.90
C THR A 25 34.16 7.67 -12.70
N ALA A 26 34.69 7.76 -11.47
CA ALA A 26 33.92 7.48 -10.27
C ALA A 26 32.82 8.53 -10.03
N ILE A 27 33.10 9.81 -10.34
CA ILE A 27 32.12 10.91 -10.26
C ILE A 27 31.04 10.75 -11.35
N GLU A 28 31.44 10.47 -12.59
CA GLU A 28 30.50 10.22 -13.69
C GLU A 28 29.59 9.02 -13.38
N PHE A 29 30.17 7.92 -12.90
CA PHE A 29 29.38 6.78 -12.46
C PHE A 29 28.42 7.16 -11.32
N GLY A 30 28.87 7.90 -10.30
CA GLY A 30 28.03 8.31 -9.17
C GLY A 30 26.83 9.19 -9.60
N ILE A 31 27.07 10.12 -10.53
CA ILE A 31 26.01 10.99 -11.06
C ILE A 31 24.94 10.18 -11.81
N LEU A 32 25.32 9.14 -12.52
CA LEU A 32 24.38 8.27 -13.24
C LEU A 32 23.75 7.19 -12.34
N ALA A 33 24.51 6.66 -11.38
CA ALA A 33 24.03 5.60 -10.50
C ALA A 33 22.91 6.07 -9.56
N ILE A 34 22.99 7.29 -9.02
CA ILE A 34 21.98 7.81 -8.10
C ILE A 34 20.58 7.87 -8.75
N PRO A 35 20.36 8.56 -9.88
CA PRO A 35 19.04 8.58 -10.51
C PRO A 35 18.59 7.19 -10.96
N PHE A 36 19.50 6.35 -11.44
CA PHE A 36 19.17 4.98 -11.81
C PHE A 36 18.64 4.17 -10.61
N ILE A 37 19.33 4.21 -9.47
CA ILE A 37 18.91 3.53 -8.24
C ILE A 37 17.54 4.05 -7.77
N LEU A 38 17.31 5.36 -7.83
CA LEU A 38 16.02 5.95 -7.45
C LEU A 38 14.88 5.43 -8.34
N ILE A 39 15.10 5.30 -9.65
CA ILE A 39 14.11 4.73 -10.57
C ILE A 39 13.85 3.27 -10.24
N VAL A 40 14.89 2.48 -9.97
CA VAL A 40 14.74 1.06 -9.61
C VAL A 40 13.90 0.92 -8.33
N PHE A 41 14.18 1.69 -7.29
CA PHE A 41 13.40 1.66 -6.06
C PHE A 41 11.95 2.10 -6.28
N ALA A 42 11.71 3.13 -7.08
CA ALA A 42 10.36 3.58 -7.42
C ALA A 42 9.55 2.48 -8.12
N VAL A 43 10.15 1.77 -9.08
CA VAL A 43 9.51 0.65 -9.78
C VAL A 43 9.22 -0.50 -8.83
N LEU A 44 10.16 -0.87 -7.96
CA LEU A 44 9.96 -1.95 -6.98
C LEU A 44 8.83 -1.61 -6.00
N GLU A 45 8.82 -0.40 -5.45
CA GLU A 45 7.80 0.04 -4.51
C GLU A 45 6.40 0.06 -5.15
N THR A 46 6.29 0.59 -6.36
CA THR A 46 5.03 0.60 -7.10
C THR A 46 4.56 -0.83 -7.41
N SER A 47 5.47 -1.72 -7.81
CA SER A 47 5.15 -3.12 -8.11
C SER A 47 4.65 -3.86 -6.86
N LEU A 48 5.25 -3.63 -5.69
CA LEU A 48 4.78 -4.20 -4.43
C LEU A 48 3.38 -3.71 -4.05
N SER A 49 3.12 -2.41 -4.21
CA SER A 49 1.81 -1.82 -3.95
C SER A 49 0.73 -2.41 -4.87
N PHE A 50 1.01 -2.55 -6.16
CA PHE A 50 0.10 -3.22 -7.10
C PHE A 50 -0.12 -4.70 -6.77
N THR A 51 0.92 -5.41 -6.37
CA THR A 51 0.80 -6.81 -5.93
C THR A 51 -0.11 -6.91 -4.71
N ALA A 52 0.08 -6.06 -3.71
CA ALA A 52 -0.79 -6.01 -2.53
C ALA A 52 -2.24 -5.69 -2.89
N GLN A 53 -2.47 -4.77 -3.84
CA GLN A 53 -3.79 -4.45 -4.36
C GLN A 53 -4.46 -5.67 -5.00
N GLN A 54 -3.73 -6.46 -5.80
CA GLN A 54 -4.25 -7.68 -6.43
C GLN A 54 -4.55 -8.79 -5.42
N VAL A 55 -3.65 -9.00 -4.45
CA VAL A 55 -3.88 -9.97 -3.37
C VAL A 55 -5.13 -9.59 -2.58
N MET A 56 -5.27 -8.31 -2.21
CA MET A 56 -6.46 -7.81 -1.51
C MET A 56 -7.74 -8.00 -2.33
N ALA A 57 -7.71 -7.71 -3.63
CA ALA A 57 -8.87 -7.91 -4.51
C ALA A 57 -9.29 -9.38 -4.56
N ASN A 58 -8.33 -10.31 -4.69
CA ASN A 58 -8.60 -11.74 -4.66
C ASN A 58 -9.20 -12.21 -3.32
N SER A 59 -8.67 -11.71 -2.19
CA SER A 59 -9.20 -12.05 -0.86
C SER A 59 -10.63 -11.53 -0.67
N VAL A 60 -10.92 -10.33 -1.18
CA VAL A 60 -12.28 -9.75 -1.18
C VAL A 60 -13.25 -10.59 -1.99
N ASP A 61 -12.85 -11.02 -3.19
CA ASP A 61 -13.69 -11.85 -4.04
C ASP A 61 -13.94 -13.24 -3.44
N GLN A 62 -12.93 -13.84 -2.81
CA GLN A 62 -13.09 -15.12 -2.09
C GLN A 62 -14.02 -14.97 -0.89
N ALA A 63 -13.87 -13.92 -0.08
CA ALA A 63 -14.74 -13.64 1.05
C ALA A 63 -16.19 -13.39 0.58
N ALA A 64 -16.37 -12.60 -0.47
CA ALA A 64 -17.66 -12.33 -1.09
C ALA A 64 -18.34 -13.62 -1.57
N ARG A 65 -17.58 -14.51 -2.23
CA ARG A 65 -18.09 -15.81 -2.68
C ARG A 65 -18.57 -16.68 -1.52
N LYS A 66 -17.80 -16.75 -0.42
CA LYS A 66 -18.16 -17.54 0.76
C LYS A 66 -19.44 -17.02 1.42
N VAL A 67 -19.62 -15.69 1.50
CA VAL A 67 -20.87 -15.09 2.00
C VAL A 67 -22.03 -15.37 1.05
N ARG A 68 -21.80 -15.16 -0.25
CA ARG A 68 -22.82 -15.37 -1.30
C ARG A 68 -23.41 -16.77 -1.30
N THR A 69 -22.57 -17.79 -1.11
CA THR A 69 -22.96 -19.21 -1.15
C THR A 69 -23.38 -19.76 0.23
N GLY A 70 -23.49 -18.93 1.26
CA GLY A 70 -23.88 -19.35 2.61
C GLY A 70 -22.83 -20.18 3.36
N GLN A 71 -21.57 -20.22 2.86
CA GLN A 71 -20.46 -20.89 3.59
C GLN A 71 -20.03 -20.12 4.85
N ILE A 72 -20.32 -18.84 4.89
CA ILE A 72 -20.16 -17.99 6.07
C ILE A 72 -21.55 -17.75 6.65
N ASP A 73 -21.80 -18.35 7.82
CA ASP A 73 -23.05 -18.11 8.57
C ASP A 73 -22.89 -16.81 9.39
N PRO A 74 -23.74 -15.80 9.13
CA PRO A 74 -23.74 -14.55 9.91
C PRO A 74 -23.95 -14.73 11.42
N LYS A 75 -24.54 -15.85 11.83
CA LYS A 75 -24.81 -16.13 13.25
C LYS A 75 -23.60 -16.67 14.00
N THR A 76 -22.67 -17.31 13.27
CA THR A 76 -21.51 -17.99 13.86
C THR A 76 -20.19 -17.26 13.57
N THR A 77 -20.12 -16.47 12.51
CA THR A 77 -18.91 -15.72 12.12
C THR A 77 -19.01 -14.28 12.62
N ASN A 78 -18.11 -13.90 13.49
CA ASN A 78 -18.02 -12.52 13.99
C ASN A 78 -17.14 -11.64 13.10
N LYS A 79 -17.13 -10.31 13.37
CA LYS A 79 -16.36 -9.30 12.62
C LYS A 79 -14.86 -9.64 12.59
N ASP A 80 -14.28 -10.09 13.71
CA ASP A 80 -12.85 -10.35 13.80
C ASP A 80 -12.44 -11.61 13.03
N GLN A 81 -13.27 -12.65 13.04
CA GLN A 81 -13.05 -13.85 12.23
C GLN A 81 -13.13 -13.54 10.73
N PHE A 82 -14.09 -12.70 10.33
CA PHE A 82 -14.21 -12.28 8.94
C PHE A 82 -13.01 -11.40 8.51
N ARG A 83 -12.55 -10.50 9.38
CA ARG A 83 -11.35 -9.70 9.18
C ARG A 83 -10.11 -10.60 9.02
N ALA A 84 -9.94 -11.58 9.90
CA ALA A 84 -8.82 -12.52 9.84
C ALA A 84 -8.81 -13.32 8.52
N MET A 85 -9.98 -13.67 7.99
CA MET A 85 -10.11 -14.38 6.71
C MET A 85 -9.58 -13.51 5.55
N ILE A 86 -9.91 -12.22 5.50
CA ILE A 86 -9.41 -11.30 4.48
C ILE A 86 -7.91 -11.06 4.68
N CYS A 87 -7.46 -10.94 5.94
CA CYS A 87 -6.08 -10.70 6.28
C CYS A 87 -5.14 -11.85 5.92
N HIS A 88 -5.62 -13.09 5.98
CA HIS A 88 -4.80 -14.29 5.80
C HIS A 88 -3.90 -14.26 4.56
N ASP A 89 -4.43 -13.86 3.41
CA ASP A 89 -3.65 -13.79 2.18
C ASP A 89 -2.74 -12.56 2.14
N LEU A 90 -3.18 -11.47 2.79
CA LEU A 90 -2.42 -10.21 2.87
C LEU A 90 -1.20 -10.31 3.79
N GLU A 91 -1.21 -11.17 4.81
CA GLU A 91 -0.09 -11.37 5.75
C GLU A 91 1.21 -11.81 5.06
N LEU A 92 1.16 -12.26 3.82
CA LEU A 92 2.35 -12.53 3.00
C LEU A 92 3.12 -11.24 2.65
N LEU A 93 2.45 -10.10 2.64
CA LEU A 93 2.99 -8.81 2.19
C LEU A 93 2.98 -7.74 3.28
N VAL A 94 2.21 -7.94 4.36
CA VAL A 94 2.02 -6.95 5.43
C VAL A 94 2.26 -7.58 6.80
N SER A 95 2.30 -6.75 7.83
CA SER A 95 2.46 -7.23 9.21
C SER A 95 1.30 -8.12 9.64
N SER A 96 1.61 -9.15 10.43
CA SER A 96 0.61 -10.09 10.96
C SER A 96 -0.54 -9.38 11.65
N GLY A 97 -1.75 -9.88 11.45
CA GLY A 97 -2.99 -9.30 11.93
C GLY A 97 -3.47 -8.07 11.15
N CYS A 98 -2.78 -7.65 10.09
CA CYS A 98 -3.16 -6.55 9.19
C CYS A 98 -3.66 -5.30 9.94
N PRO A 99 -2.85 -4.62 10.76
CA PRO A 99 -3.32 -3.54 11.65
C PRO A 99 -3.99 -2.38 10.91
N GLU A 100 -3.65 -2.19 9.63
CA GLU A 100 -4.16 -1.11 8.78
C GLU A 100 -5.35 -1.52 7.90
N LEU A 101 -5.88 -2.74 8.11
CA LEU A 101 -7.02 -3.27 7.37
C LEU A 101 -8.32 -2.80 8.01
N GLU A 102 -9.15 -2.13 7.22
CA GLU A 102 -10.50 -1.76 7.58
C GLU A 102 -11.49 -2.33 6.57
N PHE A 103 -12.67 -2.71 6.99
CA PHE A 103 -13.70 -3.20 6.09
C PHE A 103 -15.11 -2.82 6.54
N ASP A 104 -16.01 -2.76 5.58
CA ASP A 104 -17.42 -2.49 5.76
C ASP A 104 -18.22 -3.50 4.92
N LEU A 105 -19.08 -4.26 5.57
CA LEU A 105 -19.99 -5.20 4.93
C LEU A 105 -21.43 -4.89 5.32
N LYS A 106 -22.21 -4.46 4.33
CA LYS A 106 -23.62 -4.08 4.52
C LYS A 106 -24.54 -4.76 3.53
N SER A 107 -25.77 -5.01 3.98
CA SER A 107 -26.84 -5.47 3.12
C SER A 107 -27.75 -4.32 2.67
N TYR A 108 -28.26 -4.43 1.43
CA TYR A 108 -29.09 -3.44 0.77
C TYR A 108 -30.33 -4.09 0.16
N LYS A 109 -31.39 -3.31 -0.01
CA LYS A 109 -32.65 -3.78 -0.64
C LYS A 109 -32.59 -3.76 -2.16
N LYS A 110 -31.85 -2.82 -2.73
CA LYS A 110 -31.68 -2.62 -4.18
C LYS A 110 -30.23 -2.34 -4.53
N PHE A 111 -29.79 -2.73 -5.72
CA PHE A 111 -28.44 -2.39 -6.21
C PHE A 111 -28.24 -0.88 -6.37
N SER A 112 -29.31 -0.12 -6.64
CA SER A 112 -29.25 1.35 -6.72
C SER A 112 -28.90 2.04 -5.42
N ASP A 113 -29.08 1.37 -4.29
CA ASP A 113 -28.84 1.93 -2.95
C ASP A 113 -27.40 1.74 -2.50
N VAL A 114 -26.61 0.95 -3.27
CA VAL A 114 -25.20 0.66 -2.98
C VAL A 114 -24.37 1.91 -3.27
N PRO A 115 -23.59 2.42 -2.29
CA PRO A 115 -22.73 3.57 -2.50
C PRO A 115 -21.58 3.25 -3.46
N THR A 116 -21.33 4.14 -4.41
CA THR A 116 -20.25 4.02 -5.40
C THR A 116 -19.00 4.83 -5.02
N THR A 117 -19.08 5.62 -3.95
CA THR A 117 -17.99 6.51 -3.52
C THR A 117 -17.25 5.93 -2.32
N ILE A 118 -15.94 6.21 -2.26
CA ILE A 118 -15.14 5.93 -1.08
C ILE A 118 -15.54 6.93 0.01
N PRO A 119 -15.86 6.47 1.26
CA PRO A 119 -16.19 7.38 2.35
C PRO A 119 -14.93 8.09 2.84
N MET A 120 -14.90 9.40 2.65
CA MET A 120 -13.79 10.25 3.07
C MET A 120 -14.30 11.36 3.97
N GLU A 121 -13.71 11.54 5.16
CA GLU A 121 -13.99 12.66 6.05
C GLU A 121 -13.37 13.96 5.50
N THR A 122 -12.16 13.85 4.96
CA THR A 122 -11.45 14.89 4.21
C THR A 122 -10.90 14.25 2.93
N PRO A 123 -10.43 15.02 1.94
CA PRO A 123 -9.82 14.44 0.72
C PRO A 123 -8.67 13.46 0.98
N LYS A 124 -8.11 13.45 2.21
CA LYS A 124 -6.95 12.64 2.59
C LYS A 124 -7.17 11.74 3.81
N LYS A 125 -8.40 11.64 4.34
CA LYS A 125 -8.70 10.84 5.52
C LYS A 125 -9.92 9.95 5.28
N LEU A 126 -9.73 8.64 5.41
CA LEU A 126 -10.80 7.66 5.31
C LEU A 126 -11.76 7.80 6.50
N ASP A 127 -13.06 7.90 6.22
CA ASP A 127 -14.11 7.87 7.24
C ASP A 127 -14.51 6.41 7.50
N THR A 128 -14.16 5.92 8.68
CA THR A 128 -14.50 4.57 9.14
C THR A 128 -15.64 4.54 10.15
N SER A 129 -16.21 5.69 10.52
CA SER A 129 -17.23 5.83 11.56
C SER A 129 -18.50 5.05 11.28
N GLY A 130 -18.83 4.89 9.99
CA GLY A 130 -19.99 4.14 9.54
C GLY A 130 -19.73 2.67 9.19
N PHE A 131 -18.54 2.11 9.46
CA PHE A 131 -18.20 0.74 9.04
C PHE A 131 -18.85 -0.28 9.96
N THR A 132 -19.56 -1.22 9.37
CA THR A 132 -20.28 -2.29 10.08
C THR A 132 -19.96 -3.66 9.49
N TYR A 133 -20.36 -4.69 10.21
CA TYR A 133 -20.37 -6.07 9.73
C TYR A 133 -21.82 -6.58 9.83
N GLU A 134 -22.53 -6.43 8.74
CA GLU A 134 -23.95 -6.79 8.62
C GLU A 134 -24.19 -7.63 7.36
N PRO A 135 -23.67 -8.87 7.32
CA PRO A 135 -23.93 -9.78 6.22
C PRO A 135 -25.43 -10.12 6.18
N GLY A 136 -26.05 -9.88 5.05
CA GLY A 136 -27.48 -10.18 4.86
C GLY A 136 -27.73 -11.68 4.75
N GLY A 137 -28.99 -12.07 4.97
CA GLY A 137 -29.46 -13.46 4.74
C GLY A 137 -29.65 -13.80 3.26
N ALA A 138 -30.28 -14.94 3.00
CA ALA A 138 -30.61 -15.42 1.65
C ALA A 138 -31.33 -14.35 0.80
N GLY A 139 -30.93 -14.22 -0.45
CA GLY A 139 -31.52 -13.30 -1.42
C GLY A 139 -31.23 -11.81 -1.21
N THR A 140 -30.51 -11.42 -0.15
CA THR A 140 -30.15 -10.00 0.08
C THR A 140 -28.97 -9.58 -0.80
N ILE A 141 -28.94 -8.30 -1.13
CA ILE A 141 -27.81 -7.68 -1.83
C ILE A 141 -26.79 -7.25 -0.80
N ASN A 142 -25.55 -7.69 -0.94
CA ASN A 142 -24.46 -7.35 -0.06
C ASN A 142 -23.41 -6.54 -0.79
N HIS A 143 -22.78 -5.62 -0.06
CA HIS A 143 -21.65 -4.83 -0.54
C HIS A 143 -20.54 -4.89 0.50
N LEU A 144 -19.42 -5.48 0.09
CA LEU A 144 -18.19 -5.54 0.86
C LEU A 144 -17.22 -4.50 0.32
N ARG A 145 -16.72 -3.64 1.19
CA ARG A 145 -15.65 -2.69 0.91
C ARG A 145 -14.48 -2.99 1.83
N VAL A 146 -13.29 -3.10 1.29
CA VAL A 146 -12.07 -3.34 2.05
C VAL A 146 -11.06 -2.27 1.71
N PHE A 147 -10.42 -1.76 2.74
CA PHE A 147 -9.45 -0.67 2.70
C PHE A 147 -8.19 -1.11 3.43
N TYR A 148 -7.04 -0.81 2.86
CA TYR A 148 -5.76 -1.01 3.52
C TYR A 148 -4.89 0.23 3.36
N ARG A 149 -4.35 0.74 4.46
CA ARG A 149 -3.43 1.89 4.44
C ARG A 149 -2.01 1.40 4.20
N TRP A 150 -1.62 1.35 2.93
CA TRP A 150 -0.32 0.84 2.49
C TRP A 150 0.80 1.84 2.80
N PRO A 151 1.88 1.44 3.51
CA PRO A 151 3.00 2.32 3.79
C PRO A 151 3.80 2.62 2.51
N VAL A 152 4.09 3.88 2.26
CA VAL A 152 5.07 4.29 1.24
C VAL A 152 6.43 4.33 1.90
N ILE A 153 7.38 3.53 1.41
CA ILE A 153 8.66 3.26 2.06
C ILE A 153 9.64 4.42 1.83
N THR A 154 9.72 4.91 0.58
CA THR A 154 10.67 5.95 0.20
C THR A 154 10.09 7.35 0.41
N ASP A 155 10.81 8.22 1.12
CA ASP A 155 10.34 9.59 1.39
C ASP A 155 10.15 10.41 0.12
N ILE A 156 10.96 10.15 -0.92
CA ILE A 156 10.82 10.80 -2.23
C ILE A 156 9.49 10.42 -2.88
N MET A 157 9.05 9.17 -2.75
CA MET A 157 7.79 8.71 -3.32
C MET A 157 6.58 9.12 -2.48
N LYS A 158 6.72 9.38 -1.18
CA LYS A 158 5.62 9.86 -0.33
C LYS A 158 4.94 11.10 -0.89
N SER A 159 5.71 12.06 -1.39
CA SER A 159 5.15 13.29 -1.96
C SER A 159 4.29 13.07 -3.22
N HIS A 160 4.48 11.95 -3.92
CA HIS A 160 3.82 11.64 -5.19
C HIS A 160 2.81 10.50 -5.09
N LEU A 161 3.05 9.51 -4.22
CA LEU A 161 2.22 8.31 -4.09
C LEU A 161 1.28 8.34 -2.88
N SER A 162 1.60 9.12 -1.82
CA SER A 162 0.71 9.16 -0.66
C SER A 162 -0.55 9.96 -0.97
N GLY A 163 -1.70 9.29 -0.86
CA GLY A 163 -3.02 9.92 -0.96
C GLY A 163 -3.61 10.31 0.40
N LEU A 164 -3.04 9.81 1.51
CA LEU A 164 -3.53 10.02 2.86
C LEU A 164 -2.66 11.02 3.65
N GLU A 165 -3.24 11.61 4.71
CA GLU A 165 -2.55 12.57 5.60
C GLU A 165 -1.36 11.96 6.33
N ASP A 166 -1.42 10.65 6.64
CA ASP A 166 -0.36 9.90 7.32
C ASP A 166 0.79 9.45 6.40
N GLY A 167 0.82 9.91 5.15
CA GLY A 167 1.85 9.57 4.18
C GLY A 167 1.73 8.17 3.58
N LYS A 168 0.56 7.54 3.73
CA LYS A 168 0.25 6.21 3.17
C LYS A 168 -0.59 6.32 1.89
N THR A 169 -0.66 5.23 1.16
CA THR A 169 -1.54 5.07 0.00
C THR A 169 -2.74 4.21 0.40
N LEU A 170 -3.94 4.63 0.01
CA LEU A 170 -5.14 3.84 0.25
C LEU A 170 -5.30 2.79 -0.85
N LEU A 171 -5.16 1.53 -0.51
CA LEU A 171 -5.59 0.41 -1.33
C LEU A 171 -7.08 0.18 -1.07
N TYR A 172 -7.85 -0.06 -2.11
CA TYR A 172 -9.30 -0.22 -2.04
C TYR A 172 -9.76 -1.35 -2.95
N SER A 173 -10.61 -2.23 -2.40
CA SER A 173 -11.31 -3.23 -3.19
C SER A 173 -12.74 -3.36 -2.71
N SER A 174 -13.67 -3.63 -3.62
CA SER A 174 -15.06 -3.86 -3.29
C SER A 174 -15.69 -4.92 -4.16
N SER A 175 -16.65 -5.62 -3.58
CA SER A 175 -17.48 -6.59 -4.29
C SER A 175 -18.95 -6.41 -3.90
N THR A 176 -19.84 -6.48 -4.88
CA THR A 176 -21.30 -6.36 -4.68
C THR A 176 -21.96 -7.57 -5.31
N TRP A 177 -22.79 -8.26 -4.54
CA TRP A 177 -23.48 -9.48 -5.00
C TRP A 177 -24.86 -9.63 -4.36
N GLN A 178 -25.63 -10.53 -4.88
CA GLN A 178 -26.86 -11.03 -4.25
C GLN A 178 -26.60 -12.42 -3.69
N ASN A 179 -26.94 -12.65 -2.41
CA ASN A 179 -26.83 -13.98 -1.80
C ASN A 179 -27.74 -14.98 -2.48
N GLU A 180 -27.25 -16.22 -2.60
CA GLU A 180 -28.04 -17.33 -3.09
C GLU A 180 -29.12 -17.72 -2.07
N PRO A 181 -30.20 -18.34 -2.49
CA PRO A 181 -31.19 -18.89 -1.57
C PRO A 181 -30.61 -20.15 -0.88
N PHE A 182 -30.16 -20.00 0.38
CA PHE A 182 -29.65 -21.07 1.24
C PHE A 182 -30.41 -21.16 2.55
#